data_a5dd2ff2a066ba92f9d07e906d20ba0c
#
_entry.id   a5dd2ff2a066ba92f9d07e906d20ba0c
#
_cell.length_a   1.000
_cell.length_b   1.000
_cell.length_c   1.000
_cell.angle_alpha   90.00
_cell.angle_beta   90.00
_cell.angle_gamma   90.00
#
_symmetry.space_group_name_H-M   'P 1'
#
loop_
_entity.id
_entity.type
_entity.pdbx_description
1 polymer ?
#
loop_
_entity_poly.entity_id
_entity_poly.type
_entity_poly.pdbx_seq_one_letter_code
_entity_poly.pdbx_strand_id
1 'polypeptide(L)'
;MALPYQRPSKACRTFESPLVEEVIEELTSRMVDKDLARLFENAFPNTLDTTVRWHVDGTEPRKKYSNGKWEGPQSFIVTGDINAEWLRDSTNQLAQYQTPGLSLTASDTVLAGSSSPVTILR
;
A
#
# COMPACT_ATOMS: atom_id res chain seq x y z
N MET A 1 11.61 -22.84 -15.49
CA MET A 1 10.21 -23.03 -14.97
C MET A 1 9.72 -21.62 -14.67
N ALA A 2 8.63 -21.18 -15.27
CA ALA A 2 8.15 -19.81 -15.07
C ALA A 2 7.55 -19.65 -13.65
N LEU A 3 7.91 -18.58 -12.96
CA LEU A 3 7.34 -18.28 -11.65
C LEU A 3 5.82 -18.02 -11.76
N PRO A 4 5.00 -18.57 -10.86
CA PRO A 4 3.56 -18.33 -10.87
C PRO A 4 3.23 -16.90 -10.46
N TYR A 5 2.08 -16.39 -10.91
CA TYR A 5 1.48 -15.18 -10.38
C TYR A 5 0.89 -15.47 -8.99
N GLN A 6 1.23 -14.67 -7.98
CA GLN A 6 0.88 -14.93 -6.58
C GLN A 6 0.15 -13.76 -5.89
N ARG A 7 -0.08 -12.67 -6.59
CA ARG A 7 -0.85 -11.57 -6.01
C ARG A 7 -2.31 -11.98 -5.79
N PRO A 8 -2.97 -11.52 -4.72
CA PRO A 8 -4.40 -11.73 -4.54
C PRO A 8 -5.18 -11.10 -5.70
N SER A 9 -6.36 -11.64 -5.99
CA SER A 9 -7.24 -11.04 -6.99
C SER A 9 -7.63 -9.61 -6.56
N LYS A 10 -7.91 -8.74 -7.51
CA LYS A 10 -8.30 -7.34 -7.22
C LYS A 10 -9.47 -7.26 -6.22
N ALA A 11 -10.46 -8.15 -6.35
CA ALA A 11 -11.60 -8.19 -5.45
C ALA A 11 -11.24 -8.55 -3.99
N CYS A 12 -10.05 -9.10 -3.75
CA CYS A 12 -9.55 -9.46 -2.42
C CYS A 12 -8.58 -8.44 -1.84
N ARG A 13 -8.24 -7.37 -2.59
CA ARG A 13 -7.37 -6.30 -2.12
C ARG A 13 -8.19 -5.22 -1.43
N THR A 14 -7.76 -4.80 -0.26
CA THR A 14 -8.40 -3.69 0.47
C THR A 14 -7.98 -2.34 -0.09
N PHE A 15 -6.77 -2.27 -0.65
CA PHE A 15 -6.18 -1.06 -1.19
C PHE A 15 -5.45 -1.34 -2.51
N GLU A 16 -5.60 -0.46 -3.48
CA GLU A 16 -4.83 -0.44 -4.72
C GLU A 16 -4.27 0.96 -4.95
N SER A 17 -3.00 1.06 -5.31
CA SER A 17 -2.35 2.30 -5.73
C SER A 17 -2.14 2.28 -7.24
N PRO A 18 -2.81 3.15 -8.01
CA PRO A 18 -2.59 3.26 -9.44
C PRO A 18 -1.12 3.50 -9.80
N LEU A 19 -0.43 4.33 -9.01
CA LEU A 19 0.98 4.63 -9.23
C LEU A 19 1.88 3.39 -9.04
N VAL A 20 1.60 2.57 -8.04
CA VAL A 20 2.34 1.32 -7.83
C VAL A 20 2.10 0.35 -8.99
N GLU A 21 0.88 0.27 -9.51
CA GLU A 21 0.58 -0.56 -10.68
C GLU A 21 1.31 -0.04 -11.95
N GLU A 22 1.38 1.27 -12.16
CA GLU A 22 2.16 1.88 -13.25
C GLU A 22 3.66 1.54 -13.15
N VAL A 23 4.24 1.64 -11.94
CA VAL A 23 5.65 1.27 -11.71
C VAL A 23 5.89 -0.21 -12.00
N ILE A 24 4.97 -1.09 -11.60
CA ILE A 24 5.06 -2.52 -11.89
C ILE A 24 5.05 -2.75 -13.40
N GLU A 25 4.11 -2.16 -14.12
CA GLU A 25 3.97 -2.31 -15.56
C GLU A 25 5.22 -1.77 -16.29
N GLU A 26 5.67 -0.57 -15.95
CA GLU A 26 6.86 0.04 -16.54
C GLU A 26 8.09 -0.84 -16.34
N LEU A 27 8.40 -1.20 -15.09
CA LEU A 27 9.63 -1.93 -14.80
C LEU A 27 9.60 -3.35 -15.36
N THR A 28 8.49 -4.07 -15.22
CA THR A 28 8.41 -5.45 -15.74
C THR A 28 8.46 -5.50 -17.27
N SER A 29 7.95 -4.48 -17.96
CA SER A 29 8.04 -4.39 -19.42
C SER A 29 9.47 -4.28 -19.93
N ARG A 30 10.35 -3.65 -19.14
CA ARG A 30 11.77 -3.41 -19.45
C ARG A 30 12.69 -4.54 -19.01
N MET A 31 12.22 -5.44 -18.13
CA MET A 31 13.02 -6.57 -17.66
C MET A 31 13.14 -7.66 -18.72
N VAL A 32 14.38 -8.03 -19.05
CA VAL A 32 14.68 -9.10 -20.01
C VAL A 32 14.38 -10.46 -19.39
N ASP A 33 14.76 -10.64 -18.13
CA ASP A 33 14.47 -11.86 -17.37
C ASP A 33 13.01 -11.87 -16.91
N LYS A 34 12.24 -12.82 -17.46
CA LYS A 34 10.80 -12.93 -17.18
C LYS A 34 10.50 -13.51 -15.79
N ASP A 35 11.38 -14.31 -15.22
CA ASP A 35 11.22 -14.79 -13.85
C ASP A 35 11.52 -13.69 -12.85
N LEU A 36 12.51 -12.83 -13.11
CA LEU A 36 12.77 -11.64 -12.32
C LEU A 36 11.59 -10.63 -12.41
N ALA A 37 11.04 -10.41 -13.60
CA ALA A 37 9.86 -9.57 -13.77
C ALA A 37 8.66 -10.09 -12.95
N ARG A 38 8.42 -11.39 -13.00
CA ARG A 38 7.35 -12.04 -12.22
C ARG A 38 7.61 -11.94 -10.71
N LEU A 39 8.85 -12.13 -10.28
CA LEU A 39 9.22 -11.97 -8.86
C LEU A 39 8.96 -10.54 -8.39
N PHE A 40 9.37 -9.54 -9.17
CA PHE A 40 9.11 -8.14 -8.86
C PHE A 40 7.61 -7.84 -8.78
N GLU A 41 6.82 -8.27 -9.76
CA GLU A 41 5.38 -8.11 -9.81
C GLU A 41 4.68 -8.71 -8.58
N ASN A 42 5.15 -9.85 -8.08
CA ASN A 42 4.60 -10.48 -6.89
C ASN A 42 5.05 -9.80 -5.60
N ALA A 43 6.32 -9.39 -5.52
CA ALA A 43 6.94 -8.96 -4.26
C ALA A 43 6.75 -7.46 -3.99
N PHE A 44 6.86 -6.61 -5.02
CA PHE A 44 6.82 -5.16 -4.83
C PHE A 44 5.51 -4.66 -4.20
N PRO A 45 4.31 -5.07 -4.66
CA PRO A 45 3.05 -4.63 -4.07
C PRO A 45 2.62 -5.44 -2.85
N ASN A 46 3.37 -6.44 -2.42
CA ASN A 46 2.91 -7.41 -1.42
C ASN A 46 2.43 -6.76 -0.11
N THR A 47 3.11 -5.74 0.38
CA THR A 47 2.69 -5.03 1.59
C THR A 47 1.31 -4.38 1.41
N LEU A 48 1.08 -3.70 0.30
CA LEU A 48 -0.21 -3.07 0.01
C LEU A 48 -1.31 -4.11 -0.21
N ASP A 49 -0.99 -5.18 -0.93
CA ASP A 49 -1.94 -6.24 -1.28
C ASP A 49 -2.42 -7.06 -0.07
N THR A 50 -1.59 -7.18 1.00
CA THR A 50 -1.82 -8.17 2.06
C THR A 50 -1.94 -7.61 3.46
N THR A 51 -1.36 -6.44 3.75
CA THR A 51 -1.30 -5.91 5.12
C THR A 51 -2.30 -4.80 5.43
N VAL A 52 -2.85 -4.14 4.41
CA VAL A 52 -3.86 -3.09 4.61
C VAL A 52 -5.19 -3.72 4.99
N ARG A 53 -5.62 -3.54 6.23
CA ARG A 53 -6.89 -4.09 6.75
C ARG A 53 -8.08 -3.23 6.39
N TRP A 54 -7.91 -1.92 6.45
CA TRP A 54 -8.88 -0.95 5.94
C TRP A 54 -8.18 0.33 5.54
N HIS A 55 -8.83 1.07 4.67
CA HIS A 55 -8.40 2.36 4.17
C HIS A 55 -9.61 3.28 3.99
N VAL A 56 -9.44 4.57 4.29
CA VAL A 56 -10.37 5.64 3.97
C VAL A 56 -9.60 6.80 3.35
N ASP A 57 -10.12 7.37 2.28
CA ASP A 57 -9.48 8.47 1.54
C ASP A 57 -9.72 9.86 2.14
N GLY A 58 -10.49 9.93 3.24
CA GLY A 58 -10.86 11.18 3.91
C GLY A 58 -12.07 11.89 3.31
N THR A 59 -12.65 11.36 2.23
CA THR A 59 -13.88 11.92 1.61
C THR A 59 -15.16 11.31 2.18
N GLU A 60 -15.06 10.15 2.87
CA GLU A 60 -16.20 9.48 3.45
C GLU A 60 -16.81 10.27 4.62
N PRO A 61 -18.14 10.27 4.76
CA PRO A 61 -18.80 10.87 5.91
C PRO A 61 -18.32 10.20 7.19
N ARG A 62 -17.99 11.02 8.19
CA ARG A 62 -17.47 10.57 9.49
C ARG A 62 -18.37 9.49 10.10
N LYS A 63 -17.85 8.29 10.27
CA LYS A 63 -18.56 7.23 10.97
C LYS A 63 -18.69 7.57 12.45
N LYS A 64 -19.84 7.25 13.04
CA LYS A 64 -20.30 7.59 14.40
C LYS A 64 -19.35 7.18 15.54
N TYR A 65 -18.28 6.43 15.24
CA TYR A 65 -17.31 5.93 16.21
C TYR A 65 -15.99 6.68 16.27
N SER A 66 -15.81 7.68 15.41
CA SER A 66 -14.65 8.56 15.52
C SER A 66 -14.97 9.69 16.48
N ASN A 67 -14.11 9.94 17.45
CA ASN A 67 -14.22 11.05 18.41
C ASN A 67 -14.10 12.43 17.73
N GLY A 68 -14.52 12.57 16.49
CA GLY A 68 -14.65 13.82 15.77
C GLY A 68 -13.34 14.46 15.27
N LYS A 69 -12.19 13.78 15.40
CA LYS A 69 -10.87 14.35 15.06
C LYS A 69 -10.19 13.75 13.81
N TRP A 70 -10.93 13.04 12.99
CA TRP A 70 -10.36 12.41 11.81
C TRP A 70 -10.45 13.35 10.62
N GLU A 71 -9.35 13.97 10.29
CA GLU A 71 -9.23 14.80 9.11
C GLU A 71 -8.20 14.15 8.18
N GLY A 72 -8.65 13.82 6.97
CA GLY A 72 -7.80 13.27 5.92
C GLY A 72 -7.82 11.74 5.80
N PRO A 73 -7.00 11.19 4.88
CA PRO A 73 -6.91 9.77 4.59
C PRO A 73 -6.24 8.99 5.73
N GLN A 74 -6.68 7.76 5.93
CA GLN A 74 -6.19 6.88 6.99
C GLN A 74 -6.16 5.44 6.54
N SER A 75 -5.20 4.69 7.07
CA SER A 75 -5.08 3.25 6.84
C SER A 75 -4.70 2.54 8.12
N PHE A 76 -5.15 1.30 8.27
CA PHE A 76 -4.73 0.40 9.34
C PHE A 76 -3.94 -0.75 8.74
N ILE A 77 -2.68 -0.86 9.15
CA ILE A 77 -1.71 -1.81 8.62
C ILE A 77 -1.45 -2.90 9.66
N VAL A 78 -1.62 -4.15 9.26
CA VAL A 78 -1.35 -5.32 10.10
C VAL A 78 -0.23 -6.15 9.49
N THR A 79 0.94 -6.10 10.09
CA THR A 79 2.16 -6.73 9.59
C THR A 79 2.46 -8.09 10.22
N GLY A 80 1.65 -8.53 11.18
CA GLY A 80 1.82 -9.78 11.90
C GLY A 80 0.56 -10.64 11.92
N ASP A 81 0.57 -11.67 12.75
CA ASP A 81 -0.50 -12.65 12.93
C ASP A 81 -1.65 -12.16 13.81
N ILE A 82 -1.42 -11.17 14.65
CA ILE A 82 -2.45 -10.53 15.47
C ILE A 82 -2.95 -9.24 14.82
N ASN A 83 -4.22 -8.91 15.08
CA ASN A 83 -4.85 -7.71 14.55
C ASN A 83 -4.41 -6.46 15.32
N ALA A 84 -3.14 -6.11 15.16
CA ALA A 84 -2.49 -4.95 15.78
C ALA A 84 -1.55 -4.28 14.78
N GLU A 85 -1.38 -2.98 14.91
CA GLU A 85 -0.40 -2.25 14.12
C GLU A 85 0.94 -2.17 14.87
N TRP A 86 1.99 -2.69 14.23
CA TRP A 86 3.36 -2.61 14.69
C TRP A 86 4.06 -1.45 13.98
N LEU A 87 4.26 -0.34 14.68
CA LEU A 87 4.73 0.92 14.11
C LEU A 87 6.04 0.78 13.33
N ARG A 88 7.02 0.10 13.92
CA ARG A 88 8.32 -0.13 13.29
C ARG A 88 8.18 -0.95 12.01
N ASP A 89 7.44 -2.04 12.08
CA ASP A 89 7.30 -2.98 10.97
C ASP A 89 6.49 -2.33 9.84
N SER A 90 5.41 -1.63 10.14
CA SER A 90 4.62 -0.87 9.17
C SER A 90 5.46 0.20 8.48
N THR A 91 6.26 0.97 9.24
CA THR A 91 7.15 1.99 8.69
C THR A 91 8.17 1.38 7.74
N ASN A 92 8.83 0.29 8.14
CA ASN A 92 9.84 -0.36 7.32
C ASN A 92 9.25 -0.96 6.03
N GLN A 93 8.10 -1.59 6.12
CA GLN A 93 7.45 -2.21 4.95
C GLN A 93 6.88 -1.20 3.97
N LEU A 94 6.47 -0.01 4.43
CA LEU A 94 5.98 1.05 3.56
C LEU A 94 7.08 1.97 3.02
N ALA A 95 8.28 1.93 3.60
CA ALA A 95 9.39 2.80 3.22
C ALA A 95 9.76 2.69 1.72
N GLN A 96 9.62 1.51 1.12
CA GLN A 96 9.93 1.29 -0.30
C GLN A 96 9.04 2.12 -1.26
N TYR A 97 7.85 2.55 -0.82
CA TYR A 97 6.93 3.36 -1.62
C TYR A 97 7.17 4.86 -1.46
N GLN A 98 8.07 5.26 -0.55
CA GLN A 98 8.40 6.67 -0.28
C GLN A 98 9.64 7.15 -1.02
N THR A 99 10.15 6.39 -1.98
CA THR A 99 11.39 6.71 -2.70
C THR A 99 11.24 8.03 -3.48
N PRO A 100 12.25 8.95 -3.41
CA PRO A 100 12.25 10.16 -4.21
C PRO A 100 12.23 9.82 -5.71
N GLY A 101 11.17 10.21 -6.39
CA GLY A 101 10.94 9.89 -7.81
C GLY A 101 9.60 9.20 -8.08
N LEU A 102 9.02 8.51 -7.08
CA LEU A 102 7.60 8.22 -7.06
C LEU A 102 6.87 9.52 -6.69
N SER A 103 6.51 10.31 -7.68
CA SER A 103 5.65 11.49 -7.48
C SER A 103 4.26 10.99 -7.16
N LEU A 104 3.96 10.94 -5.87
CA LEU A 104 2.65 10.54 -5.38
C LEU A 104 1.64 11.61 -5.74
N THR A 105 0.66 11.28 -6.54
CA THR A 105 -0.47 12.17 -6.80
C THR A 105 -1.40 12.17 -5.58
N ALA A 106 -2.17 13.24 -5.42
CA ALA A 106 -3.10 13.42 -4.28
C ALA A 106 -4.17 12.31 -4.17
N SER A 107 -4.31 11.45 -5.17
CA SER A 107 -5.22 10.29 -5.16
C SER A 107 -4.62 9.04 -4.49
N ASP A 108 -3.30 8.99 -4.29
CA ASP A 108 -2.62 7.87 -3.64
C ASP A 108 -2.49 8.12 -2.13
N THR A 109 -3.59 8.12 -1.45
CA THR A 109 -3.75 8.65 -0.09
C THR A 109 -3.03 7.86 1.00
N VAL A 110 -2.73 6.60 0.81
CA VAL A 110 -1.87 5.86 1.77
C VAL A 110 -0.46 6.44 1.80
N LEU A 111 0.00 6.94 0.66
CA LEU A 111 1.36 7.41 0.48
C LEU A 111 1.44 8.95 0.48
N ALA A 112 0.36 9.67 0.17
CA ALA A 112 0.28 11.13 0.27
C ALA A 112 0.34 11.64 1.73
N GLY A 113 0.17 10.76 2.70
CA GLY A 113 0.51 11.04 4.10
C GLY A 113 2.00 11.25 4.38
N SER A 114 2.88 11.22 3.36
CA SER A 114 4.32 11.42 3.57
C SER A 114 4.73 12.88 3.78
N SER A 115 3.87 13.84 3.54
CA SER A 115 4.04 15.21 4.06
C SER A 115 3.29 15.44 5.38
N SER A 116 2.46 14.47 5.77
CA SER A 116 1.89 14.37 7.11
C SER A 116 2.18 12.96 7.60
N PRO A 117 2.56 12.78 8.86
CA PRO A 117 2.86 11.45 9.37
C PRO A 117 1.65 10.56 9.12
N VAL A 118 1.88 9.35 8.64
CA VAL A 118 0.87 8.27 8.69
C VAL A 118 0.27 8.35 10.08
N THR A 119 -0.98 8.79 10.18
CA THR A 119 -1.62 8.91 11.50
C THR A 119 -1.95 7.49 11.92
N ILE A 120 -1.01 6.92 12.63
CA ILE A 120 -1.13 5.60 13.22
C ILE A 120 -2.09 5.76 14.38
N LEU A 121 -3.26 5.16 14.25
CA LEU A 121 -4.21 5.11 15.35
C LEU A 121 -3.68 4.18 16.44
N ARG A 122 -3.56 4.73 17.61
CA ARG A 122 -3.35 3.97 18.84
C ARG A 122 -4.65 3.37 19.35
#